data_d94a82f276c6038bd8de05423a9a8d31
#
_entry.id   d94a82f276c6038bd8de05423a9a8d31
#
_cell.length_a   1.000
_cell.length_b   1.000
_cell.length_c   1.000
_cell.angle_alpha   90.00
_cell.angle_beta   90.00
_cell.angle_gamma   90.00
#
_symmetry.space_group_name_H-M   'P 1'
#
loop_
_entity.id
_entity.type
_entity.pdbx_description
1 polymer ?
#
loop_
_entity_poly.entity_id
_entity_poly.type
_entity_poly.pdbx_seq_one_letter_code
_entity_poly.pdbx_strand_id
1 'polypeptide(L)'
;MAEWHSTLTPHALARQLPPSDGRRPAYRALAAQVSRLVADGRLPVGTRLPAERELAAELRLSRTTVAAAYEALRTDGFLHSRRGAGSWTALPEGTRPPADALHPVPPDQHGALLDLGLAAPTAPPQLAEAAAHAVAQLPAYTGGHGNYPTGLPALREAVARRFTERGLPTGPEQVLITTGAMSALHLAHQALLTRGDRVAVEAPSYANTLRALDRLGARLVPVPFADPAGGPTRWDLAQWQRVLRGAAPKLASTVPDFQNPTGALIDEDQRRALLAHARAAGTTVIADETCAELGWGVADSALPRPLAALDRDAQVITVGSAGKLLWPGLRIGWLRAQPSLVRKLAADRALYDLGTPVLDQLVAARLLTDHLPAVRAARHEQLRSTAEEFAHALARRFPAWRFTLPPGGLALWVATPGTPATALARAGERVGVRIASGARFGVDGAFEEHLRLPLTLPAARVDDALDRVAEAAELARAERFSTADPEPASL
;
A
#
# COMPACT_ATOMS: atom_id res chain seq x y z
N MET A 1 -24.69 -2.39 -23.02
CA MET A 1 -23.38 -1.76 -22.81
C MET A 1 -22.32 -2.85 -22.96
N ALA A 2 -21.29 -2.65 -23.78
CA ALA A 2 -20.20 -3.61 -23.89
C ALA A 2 -19.44 -3.61 -22.55
N GLU A 3 -19.51 -4.71 -21.81
CA GLU A 3 -18.69 -4.90 -20.61
C GLU A 3 -17.22 -4.84 -21.02
N TRP A 4 -16.48 -3.94 -20.41
CA TRP A 4 -15.05 -3.82 -20.65
C TRP A 4 -14.32 -4.99 -19.96
N HIS A 5 -13.78 -5.91 -20.77
CA HIS A 5 -13.06 -7.06 -20.27
C HIS A 5 -11.55 -6.84 -20.39
N SER A 6 -10.86 -6.93 -19.27
CA SER A 6 -9.40 -7.03 -19.24
C SER A 6 -8.99 -8.37 -19.88
N THR A 7 -7.93 -8.36 -20.71
CA THR A 7 -7.37 -9.59 -21.30
C THR A 7 -5.95 -9.77 -20.79
N LEU A 8 -5.65 -10.97 -20.30
CA LEU A 8 -4.33 -11.32 -19.80
C LEU A 8 -3.58 -12.15 -20.85
N THR A 9 -2.32 -11.79 -21.10
CA THR A 9 -1.46 -12.59 -21.98
C THR A 9 -0.92 -13.82 -21.24
N PRO A 10 -0.56 -14.93 -21.96
CA PRO A 10 0.04 -16.11 -21.33
C PRO A 10 1.25 -15.78 -20.47
N HIS A 11 2.15 -14.95 -20.99
CA HIS A 11 3.35 -14.50 -20.30
C HIS A 11 3.04 -13.70 -19.02
N ALA A 12 2.05 -12.80 -19.06
CA ALA A 12 1.66 -12.02 -17.89
C ALA A 12 1.04 -12.87 -16.79
N LEU A 13 0.31 -13.93 -17.14
CA LEU A 13 -0.19 -14.89 -16.16
C LEU A 13 0.93 -15.77 -15.60
N ALA A 14 1.80 -16.30 -16.47
CA ALA A 14 2.91 -17.15 -16.05
C ALA A 14 3.83 -16.46 -15.02
N ARG A 15 4.09 -15.15 -15.17
CA ARG A 15 4.89 -14.36 -14.23
C ARG A 15 4.25 -14.22 -12.84
N GLN A 16 2.95 -14.39 -12.72
CA GLN A 16 2.22 -14.30 -11.45
C GLN A 16 2.09 -15.64 -10.74
N LEU A 17 2.42 -16.74 -11.43
CA LEU A 17 2.33 -18.08 -10.89
C LEU A 17 3.69 -18.46 -10.25
N PRO A 18 3.71 -18.81 -8.95
CA PRO A 18 4.93 -19.33 -8.32
C PRO A 18 5.33 -20.68 -8.93
N PRO A 19 6.61 -21.05 -8.87
CA PRO A 19 7.06 -22.38 -9.27
C PRO A 19 6.27 -23.46 -8.53
N SER A 20 5.89 -24.54 -9.25
CA SER A 20 5.23 -25.68 -8.62
C SER A 20 6.18 -26.41 -7.68
N ASP A 21 5.74 -26.72 -6.48
CA ASP A 21 6.50 -27.47 -5.46
C ASP A 21 6.56 -28.98 -5.75
N GLY A 22 5.91 -29.44 -6.81
CA GLY A 22 5.87 -30.83 -7.24
C GLY A 22 5.07 -31.79 -6.32
N ARG A 23 4.51 -31.28 -5.21
CA ARG A 23 3.79 -32.11 -4.21
C ARG A 23 2.35 -32.42 -4.60
N ARG A 24 1.79 -31.72 -5.59
CA ARG A 24 0.41 -31.93 -6.10
C ARG A 24 0.42 -32.20 -7.60
N PRO A 25 -0.61 -32.86 -8.14
CA PRO A 25 -0.80 -32.95 -9.58
C PRO A 25 -0.79 -31.56 -10.22
N ALA A 26 -0.05 -31.37 -11.31
CA ALA A 26 0.21 -30.06 -11.92
C ALA A 26 -1.06 -29.25 -12.20
N TYR A 27 -2.17 -29.90 -12.62
CA TYR A 27 -3.43 -29.20 -12.86
C TYR A 27 -4.06 -28.63 -11.57
N ARG A 28 -3.98 -29.36 -10.43
CA ARG A 28 -4.48 -28.91 -9.14
C ARG A 28 -3.64 -27.77 -8.59
N ALA A 29 -2.31 -27.86 -8.78
CA ALA A 29 -1.42 -26.78 -8.40
C ALA A 29 -1.72 -25.51 -9.18
N LEU A 30 -1.90 -25.60 -10.50
CA LEU A 30 -2.25 -24.47 -11.36
C LEU A 30 -3.63 -23.89 -10.99
N ALA A 31 -4.64 -24.71 -10.81
CA ALA A 31 -5.98 -24.27 -10.40
C ALA A 31 -5.92 -23.53 -9.06
N ALA A 32 -5.25 -24.09 -8.04
CA ALA A 32 -5.09 -23.48 -6.73
C ALA A 32 -4.31 -22.14 -6.77
N GLN A 33 -3.34 -22.01 -7.66
CA GLN A 33 -2.60 -20.76 -7.85
C GLN A 33 -3.48 -19.68 -8.50
N VAL A 34 -4.21 -20.02 -9.57
CA VAL A 34 -5.10 -19.06 -10.24
C VAL A 34 -6.26 -18.66 -9.34
N SER A 35 -6.91 -19.60 -8.64
CA SER A 35 -7.98 -19.28 -7.69
C SER A 35 -7.50 -18.31 -6.58
N ARG A 36 -6.27 -18.50 -6.07
CA ARG A 36 -5.66 -17.54 -5.14
C ARG A 36 -5.50 -16.17 -5.75
N LEU A 37 -4.95 -16.06 -6.96
CA LEU A 37 -4.77 -14.77 -7.63
C LEU A 37 -6.10 -14.01 -7.78
N VAL A 38 -7.18 -14.75 -8.09
CA VAL A 38 -8.53 -14.17 -8.19
C VAL A 38 -9.04 -13.77 -6.80
N ALA A 39 -8.94 -14.66 -5.82
CA ALA A 39 -9.38 -14.41 -4.44
C ALA A 39 -8.63 -13.24 -3.78
N ASP A 40 -7.35 -13.05 -4.13
CA ASP A 40 -6.51 -11.96 -3.64
C ASP A 40 -6.74 -10.62 -4.40
N GLY A 41 -7.61 -10.61 -5.42
CA GLY A 41 -7.80 -9.46 -6.29
C GLY A 41 -6.59 -9.10 -7.15
N ARG A 42 -5.53 -9.91 -7.15
CA ARG A 42 -4.35 -9.75 -8.02
C ARG A 42 -4.67 -10.04 -9.47
N LEU A 43 -5.60 -10.95 -9.69
CA LEU A 43 -6.23 -11.21 -10.98
C LEU A 43 -7.70 -10.76 -10.89
N PRO A 44 -8.05 -9.57 -11.42
CA PRO A 44 -9.39 -9.01 -11.27
C PRO A 44 -10.47 -9.93 -11.82
N VAL A 45 -11.64 -9.95 -11.18
CA VAL A 45 -12.83 -10.62 -11.69
C VAL A 45 -13.22 -10.04 -13.05
N GLY A 46 -13.69 -10.89 -13.98
CA GLY A 46 -13.99 -10.50 -15.36
C GLY A 46 -12.77 -10.40 -16.27
N THR A 47 -11.56 -10.79 -15.80
CA THR A 47 -10.37 -10.84 -16.66
C THR A 47 -10.44 -12.08 -17.55
N ARG A 48 -10.28 -11.89 -18.87
CA ARG A 48 -10.19 -12.97 -19.83
C ARG A 48 -8.84 -13.67 -19.69
N LEU A 49 -8.87 -14.96 -19.39
CA LEU A 49 -7.68 -15.81 -19.33
C LEU A 49 -7.21 -16.19 -20.74
N PRO A 50 -5.89 -16.51 -20.90
CA PRO A 50 -5.34 -17.02 -22.14
C PRO A 50 -6.02 -18.31 -22.58
N ALA A 51 -5.98 -18.60 -23.89
CA ALA A 51 -6.44 -19.89 -24.38
C ALA A 51 -5.58 -21.03 -23.80
N GLU A 52 -6.21 -22.19 -23.51
CA GLU A 52 -5.54 -23.34 -22.91
C GLU A 52 -4.25 -23.74 -23.63
N ARG A 53 -4.27 -23.69 -24.97
CA ARG A 53 -3.10 -24.04 -25.80
C ARG A 53 -1.94 -23.03 -25.64
N GLU A 54 -2.27 -21.77 -25.56
CA GLU A 54 -1.28 -20.69 -25.42
C GLU A 54 -0.63 -20.72 -24.02
N LEU A 55 -1.47 -20.92 -22.98
CA LEU A 55 -0.98 -21.02 -21.61
C LEU A 55 -0.15 -22.29 -21.40
N ALA A 56 -0.55 -23.40 -22.00
CA ALA A 56 0.19 -24.65 -21.94
C ALA A 56 1.60 -24.52 -22.53
N ALA A 57 1.73 -23.84 -23.67
CA ALA A 57 3.01 -23.56 -24.30
C ALA A 57 3.90 -22.69 -23.41
N GLU A 58 3.35 -21.63 -22.82
CA GLU A 58 4.10 -20.70 -21.95
C GLU A 58 4.59 -21.37 -20.66
N LEU A 59 3.73 -22.19 -20.03
CA LEU A 59 4.05 -22.88 -18.78
C LEU A 59 4.82 -24.19 -18.99
N ARG A 60 5.05 -24.61 -20.24
CA ARG A 60 5.65 -25.90 -20.60
C ARG A 60 4.89 -27.09 -19.99
N LEU A 61 3.57 -26.99 -19.95
CA LEU A 61 2.65 -28.03 -19.50
C LEU A 61 1.93 -28.64 -20.68
N SER A 62 1.30 -29.82 -20.47
CA SER A 62 0.41 -30.38 -21.48
C SER A 62 -0.88 -29.55 -21.58
N ARG A 63 -1.49 -29.52 -22.79
CA ARG A 63 -2.79 -28.86 -22.97
C ARG A 63 -3.86 -29.52 -22.08
N THR A 64 -3.80 -30.80 -21.88
CA THR A 64 -4.73 -31.55 -21.01
C THR A 64 -4.59 -31.13 -19.56
N THR A 65 -3.38 -30.85 -19.08
CA THR A 65 -3.13 -30.33 -17.73
C THR A 65 -3.78 -28.95 -17.53
N VAL A 66 -3.64 -28.04 -18.50
CA VAL A 66 -4.25 -26.72 -18.41
C VAL A 66 -5.77 -26.79 -18.55
N ALA A 67 -6.29 -27.63 -19.44
CA ALA A 67 -7.73 -27.88 -19.58
C ALA A 67 -8.34 -28.41 -18.28
N ALA A 68 -7.68 -29.40 -17.63
CA ALA A 68 -8.11 -29.90 -16.32
C ALA A 68 -8.07 -28.85 -15.22
N ALA A 69 -7.06 -27.94 -15.24
CA ALA A 69 -7.01 -26.82 -14.29
C ALA A 69 -8.17 -25.84 -14.52
N TYR A 70 -8.48 -25.51 -15.77
CA TYR A 70 -9.60 -24.63 -16.09
C TYR A 70 -10.96 -25.26 -15.74
N GLU A 71 -11.08 -26.59 -15.88
CA GLU A 71 -12.28 -27.31 -15.46
C GLU A 71 -12.44 -27.27 -13.92
N ALA A 72 -11.38 -27.54 -13.18
CA ALA A 72 -11.38 -27.39 -11.72
C ALA A 72 -11.79 -25.98 -11.29
N LEU A 73 -11.22 -24.93 -11.92
CA LEU A 73 -11.60 -23.55 -11.65
C LEU A 73 -13.09 -23.25 -11.96
N ARG A 74 -13.66 -23.88 -13.01
CA ARG A 74 -15.10 -23.77 -13.32
C ARG A 74 -15.95 -24.43 -12.25
N THR A 75 -15.58 -25.64 -11.86
CA THR A 75 -16.27 -26.41 -10.81
C THR A 75 -16.26 -25.64 -9.48
N ASP A 76 -15.13 -25.02 -9.14
CA ASP A 76 -14.95 -24.23 -7.92
C ASP A 76 -15.51 -22.79 -8.03
N GLY A 77 -16.11 -22.40 -9.17
CA GLY A 77 -16.72 -21.10 -9.39
C GLY A 77 -15.76 -19.94 -9.64
N PHE A 78 -14.46 -20.20 -9.84
CA PHE A 78 -13.46 -19.17 -10.12
C PHE A 78 -13.32 -18.81 -11.60
N LEU A 79 -14.03 -19.51 -12.48
CA LEU A 79 -13.98 -19.31 -13.92
C LEU A 79 -15.35 -19.49 -14.56
N HIS A 80 -15.76 -18.53 -15.40
CA HIS A 80 -16.87 -18.68 -16.31
C HIS A 80 -16.38 -18.81 -17.75
N SER A 81 -16.96 -19.74 -18.51
CA SER A 81 -16.64 -19.92 -19.92
C SER A 81 -17.87 -19.73 -20.80
N ARG A 82 -17.70 -19.04 -21.93
CA ARG A 82 -18.71 -18.94 -22.99
C ARG A 82 -18.16 -19.62 -24.24
N ARG A 83 -18.94 -20.52 -24.82
CA ARG A 83 -18.53 -21.29 -26.00
C ARG A 83 -18.11 -20.36 -27.14
N GLY A 84 -16.91 -20.54 -27.67
CA GLY A 84 -16.35 -19.72 -28.75
C GLY A 84 -15.83 -18.34 -28.34
N ALA A 85 -16.08 -17.87 -27.11
CA ALA A 85 -15.71 -16.52 -26.68
C ALA A 85 -14.54 -16.49 -25.68
N GLY A 86 -14.30 -17.55 -24.91
CA GLY A 86 -13.20 -17.65 -23.95
C GLY A 86 -13.63 -17.97 -22.51
N SER A 87 -12.72 -17.78 -21.59
CA SER A 87 -12.91 -18.01 -20.15
C SER A 87 -12.54 -16.74 -19.38
N TRP A 88 -13.36 -16.38 -18.40
CA TRP A 88 -13.19 -15.20 -17.56
C TRP A 88 -13.15 -15.58 -16.10
N THR A 89 -12.30 -14.91 -15.35
CA THR A 89 -12.22 -15.04 -13.89
C THR A 89 -13.54 -14.65 -13.24
N ALA A 90 -13.91 -15.37 -12.21
CA ALA A 90 -15.10 -15.19 -11.39
C ALA A 90 -14.78 -15.42 -9.92
N LEU A 91 -15.73 -15.13 -9.05
CA LEU A 91 -15.72 -15.58 -7.67
C LEU A 91 -16.88 -16.56 -7.45
N PRO A 92 -16.71 -17.58 -6.59
CA PRO A 92 -17.78 -18.48 -6.22
C PRO A 92 -19.03 -17.73 -5.73
N GLU A 93 -20.21 -18.27 -6.01
CA GLU A 93 -21.47 -17.69 -5.52
C GLU A 93 -21.43 -17.56 -3.99
N GLY A 94 -21.86 -16.39 -3.49
CA GLY A 94 -21.80 -16.07 -2.06
C GLY A 94 -20.46 -15.54 -1.56
N THR A 95 -19.42 -15.53 -2.40
CA THR A 95 -18.14 -14.88 -2.07
C THR A 95 -18.22 -13.41 -2.44
N ARG A 96 -18.08 -12.52 -1.45
CA ARG A 96 -17.89 -11.09 -1.77
C ARG A 96 -16.56 -10.91 -2.49
N PRO A 97 -16.49 -10.03 -3.50
CA PRO A 97 -15.21 -9.62 -4.08
C PRO A 97 -14.25 -9.26 -2.95
N PRO A 98 -12.94 -9.64 -3.04
CA PRO A 98 -11.97 -9.16 -2.07
C PRO A 98 -12.16 -7.67 -1.96
N ALA A 99 -12.53 -7.19 -0.78
CA ALA A 99 -12.76 -5.77 -0.59
C ALA A 99 -11.46 -5.08 -0.92
N ASP A 100 -11.44 -4.39 -2.05
CA ASP A 100 -10.33 -3.52 -2.37
C ASP A 100 -10.20 -2.57 -1.18
N ALA A 101 -8.99 -2.31 -0.70
CA ALA A 101 -8.75 -1.35 0.38
C ALA A 101 -9.30 0.06 0.05
N LEU A 102 -9.73 0.27 -1.19
CA LEU A 102 -10.41 1.47 -1.68
C LEU A 102 -11.94 1.46 -1.47
N HIS A 103 -12.52 0.36 -0.97
CA HIS A 103 -13.94 0.28 -0.66
C HIS A 103 -14.12 0.27 0.86
N PRO A 104 -14.12 1.44 1.52
CA PRO A 104 -14.37 1.52 2.96
C PRO A 104 -15.74 0.96 3.29
N VAL A 105 -15.86 0.38 4.46
CA VAL A 105 -17.16 -0.06 4.99
C VAL A 105 -18.06 1.17 5.14
N PRO A 106 -19.27 1.18 4.58
CA PRO A 106 -20.20 2.26 4.76
C PRO A 106 -20.50 2.51 6.25
N PRO A 107 -20.78 3.76 6.68
CA PRO A 107 -20.99 4.09 8.09
C PRO A 107 -22.07 3.25 8.78
N ASP A 108 -23.12 2.88 8.07
CA ASP A 108 -24.22 2.02 8.53
C ASP A 108 -23.80 0.55 8.76
N GLN A 109 -22.67 0.13 8.23
CA GLN A 109 -22.13 -1.22 8.36
C GLN A 109 -20.91 -1.32 9.29
N HIS A 110 -20.47 -0.20 9.89
CA HIS A 110 -19.28 -0.16 10.76
C HIS A 110 -19.36 -1.07 11.99
N GLY A 111 -20.55 -1.52 12.39
CA GLY A 111 -20.75 -2.47 13.47
C GLY A 111 -20.62 -3.95 13.06
N ALA A 112 -20.86 -4.26 11.79
CA ALA A 112 -20.91 -5.64 11.28
C ALA A 112 -19.56 -6.16 10.82
N LEU A 113 -18.73 -5.30 10.21
CA LEU A 113 -17.41 -5.66 9.67
C LEU A 113 -16.32 -4.84 10.36
N LEU A 114 -15.35 -5.53 10.96
CA LEU A 114 -14.17 -4.91 11.56
C LEU A 114 -13.07 -4.82 10.48
N ASP A 115 -12.71 -3.60 10.09
CA ASP A 115 -11.76 -3.39 9.01
C ASP A 115 -10.31 -3.23 9.50
N LEU A 116 -9.51 -4.30 9.43
CA LEU A 116 -8.06 -4.29 9.61
C LEU A 116 -7.31 -4.09 8.28
N GLY A 117 -8.03 -3.95 7.17
CA GLY A 117 -7.45 -3.73 5.84
C GLY A 117 -6.92 -2.30 5.64
N LEU A 118 -7.45 -1.33 6.40
CA LEU A 118 -7.11 0.08 6.29
C LEU A 118 -6.29 0.57 7.49
N ALA A 119 -5.14 1.21 7.24
CA ALA A 119 -4.39 2.01 8.23
C ALA A 119 -4.73 3.49 8.00
N ALA A 120 -5.90 3.88 8.49
CA ALA A 120 -6.50 5.18 8.28
C ALA A 120 -7.06 5.74 9.60
N PRO A 121 -6.51 6.84 10.12
CA PRO A 121 -6.96 7.41 11.38
C PRO A 121 -8.31 8.10 11.23
N THR A 122 -9.09 8.14 12.32
CA THR A 122 -10.28 8.96 12.44
C THR A 122 -9.95 10.44 12.50
N ALA A 123 -10.93 11.30 12.22
CA ALA A 123 -10.78 12.74 12.31
C ALA A 123 -10.43 13.20 13.74
N PRO A 124 -9.54 14.20 13.89
CA PRO A 124 -9.29 14.80 15.20
C PRO A 124 -10.46 15.69 15.63
N PRO A 125 -10.69 15.87 16.95
CA PRO A 125 -11.77 16.73 17.44
C PRO A 125 -11.72 18.18 16.92
N GLN A 126 -10.53 18.69 16.63
CA GLN A 126 -10.29 20.03 16.09
C GLN A 126 -10.81 20.24 14.66
N LEU A 127 -11.20 19.14 13.97
CA LEU A 127 -11.67 19.24 12.58
C LEU A 127 -12.91 20.15 12.45
N ALA A 128 -13.87 20.06 13.38
CA ALA A 128 -15.10 20.85 13.31
C ALA A 128 -14.82 22.36 13.45
N GLU A 129 -13.93 22.75 14.36
CA GLU A 129 -13.51 24.15 14.54
C GLU A 129 -12.76 24.65 13.31
N ALA A 130 -11.80 23.88 12.80
CA ALA A 130 -11.06 24.22 11.59
C ALA A 130 -11.97 24.37 10.37
N ALA A 131 -12.98 23.53 10.24
CA ALA A 131 -13.97 23.61 9.16
C ALA A 131 -14.85 24.87 9.28
N ALA A 132 -15.34 25.21 10.48
CA ALA A 132 -16.10 26.43 10.71
C ALA A 132 -15.29 27.68 10.35
N HIS A 133 -14.02 27.72 10.76
CA HIS A 133 -13.11 28.81 10.40
C HIS A 133 -12.88 28.89 8.87
N ALA A 134 -12.68 27.76 8.20
CA ALA A 134 -12.50 27.71 6.76
C ALA A 134 -13.74 28.20 5.98
N VAL A 135 -14.95 27.85 6.44
CA VAL A 135 -16.20 28.38 5.88
C VAL A 135 -16.29 29.89 6.01
N ALA A 136 -15.88 30.47 7.14
CA ALA A 136 -15.87 31.91 7.34
C ALA A 136 -14.88 32.64 6.41
N GLN A 137 -13.80 31.98 5.97
CA GLN A 137 -12.83 32.54 5.01
C GLN A 137 -13.26 32.36 3.54
N LEU A 138 -14.17 31.44 3.25
CA LEU A 138 -14.56 31.07 1.89
C LEU A 138 -15.02 32.28 1.02
N PRO A 139 -15.73 33.30 1.52
CA PRO A 139 -16.11 34.47 0.73
C PRO A 139 -14.96 35.17 0.01
N ALA A 140 -13.74 35.13 0.56
CA ALA A 140 -12.55 35.71 -0.10
C ALA A 140 -12.16 35.00 -1.41
N TYR A 141 -12.66 33.77 -1.64
CA TYR A 141 -12.32 32.93 -2.78
C TYR A 141 -13.47 32.77 -3.78
N THR A 142 -14.71 33.13 -3.40
CA THR A 142 -15.91 32.90 -4.22
C THR A 142 -16.09 33.93 -5.33
N GLY A 143 -15.34 35.03 -5.32
CA GLY A 143 -15.34 36.02 -6.41
C GLY A 143 -14.59 35.59 -7.67
N GLY A 144 -13.89 34.46 -7.64
CA GLY A 144 -13.13 33.88 -8.75
C GLY A 144 -13.58 32.46 -9.12
N HIS A 145 -12.85 31.83 -10.03
CA HIS A 145 -13.16 30.49 -10.52
C HIS A 145 -12.79 29.35 -9.53
N GLY A 146 -12.04 29.62 -8.46
CA GLY A 146 -11.65 28.63 -7.44
C GLY A 146 -10.60 27.60 -7.86
N ASN A 147 -10.07 27.65 -9.07
CA ASN A 147 -9.05 26.75 -9.55
C ASN A 147 -7.65 27.22 -9.15
N TYR A 148 -6.96 26.44 -8.34
CA TYR A 148 -5.60 26.70 -7.88
C TYR A 148 -4.72 25.48 -8.17
N PRO A 149 -4.16 25.37 -9.40
CA PRO A 149 -3.39 24.16 -9.80
C PRO A 149 -2.19 23.85 -8.89
N THR A 150 -1.54 24.88 -8.33
CA THR A 150 -0.44 24.70 -7.37
C THR A 150 -0.92 24.58 -5.93
N GLY A 151 -2.17 24.88 -5.65
CA GLY A 151 -2.74 24.99 -4.32
C GLY A 151 -2.79 26.43 -3.78
N LEU A 152 -3.54 26.61 -2.70
CA LEU A 152 -3.69 27.91 -2.05
C LEU A 152 -2.38 28.37 -1.42
N PRO A 153 -2.03 29.67 -1.49
CA PRO A 153 -0.82 30.21 -0.86
C PRO A 153 -0.72 29.86 0.61
N ALA A 154 -1.78 30.05 1.40
CA ALA A 154 -1.80 29.77 2.83
C ALA A 154 -1.40 28.30 3.16
N LEU A 155 -1.90 27.33 2.40
CA LEU A 155 -1.55 25.92 2.63
C LEU A 155 -0.12 25.61 2.15
N ARG A 156 0.31 26.17 1.02
CA ARG A 156 1.68 26.01 0.52
C ARG A 156 2.70 26.57 1.51
N GLU A 157 2.42 27.73 2.11
CA GLU A 157 3.25 28.35 3.15
C GLU A 157 3.27 27.49 4.43
N ALA A 158 2.12 26.98 4.88
CA ALA A 158 2.04 26.10 6.04
C ALA A 158 2.89 24.82 5.83
N VAL A 159 2.80 24.19 4.66
CA VAL A 159 3.60 23.01 4.32
C VAL A 159 5.09 23.35 4.20
N ALA A 160 5.45 24.47 3.57
CA ALA A 160 6.84 24.92 3.43
C ALA A 160 7.48 25.18 4.80
N ARG A 161 6.75 25.82 5.71
CA ARG A 161 7.19 26.06 7.10
C ARG A 161 7.50 24.75 7.81
N ARG A 162 6.66 23.75 7.66
CA ARG A 162 6.88 22.43 8.29
C ARG A 162 8.14 21.74 7.80
N PHE A 163 8.45 21.80 6.51
CA PHE A 163 9.73 21.30 6.01
C PHE A 163 10.90 22.07 6.61
N THR A 164 10.79 23.39 6.72
CA THR A 164 11.82 24.25 7.31
C THR A 164 12.05 23.92 8.80
N GLU A 165 10.98 23.73 9.58
CA GLU A 165 11.03 23.31 10.98
C GLU A 165 11.68 21.94 11.16
N ARG A 166 11.54 21.03 10.19
CA ARG A 166 12.20 19.72 10.15
C ARG A 166 13.63 19.78 9.58
N GLY A 167 14.21 20.96 9.38
CA GLY A 167 15.59 21.15 8.91
C GLY A 167 15.77 21.07 7.38
N LEU A 168 14.70 21.29 6.62
CA LEU A 168 14.74 21.43 5.15
C LEU A 168 14.18 22.79 4.74
N PRO A 169 15.01 23.84 4.59
CA PRO A 169 14.58 25.14 4.11
C PRO A 169 13.77 25.01 2.81
N THR A 170 12.55 25.49 2.83
CA THR A 170 11.60 25.31 1.72
C THR A 170 10.77 26.57 1.53
N GLY A 171 10.69 27.04 0.28
CA GLY A 171 9.78 28.10 -0.13
C GLY A 171 8.46 27.56 -0.68
N PRO A 172 7.38 28.37 -0.66
CA PRO A 172 6.08 27.94 -1.20
C PRO A 172 6.14 27.54 -2.69
N GLU A 173 7.07 28.10 -3.46
CA GLU A 173 7.27 27.78 -4.89
C GLU A 173 7.78 26.35 -5.12
N GLN A 174 8.29 25.70 -4.08
CA GLN A 174 8.74 24.32 -4.09
C GLN A 174 7.61 23.33 -3.73
N VAL A 175 6.41 23.81 -3.38
CA VAL A 175 5.30 22.99 -2.90
C VAL A 175 4.15 22.98 -3.92
N LEU A 176 3.69 21.79 -4.27
CA LEU A 176 2.47 21.54 -5.06
C LEU A 176 1.47 20.80 -4.18
N ILE A 177 0.32 21.40 -3.91
CA ILE A 177 -0.78 20.75 -3.18
C ILE A 177 -1.53 19.80 -4.12
N THR A 178 -1.86 18.62 -3.66
CA THR A 178 -2.53 17.56 -4.44
C THR A 178 -3.71 16.96 -3.69
N THR A 179 -4.55 16.21 -4.39
CA THR A 179 -5.69 15.48 -3.82
C THR A 179 -5.22 14.17 -3.15
N GLY A 180 -4.44 14.34 -2.07
CA GLY A 180 -3.77 13.27 -1.34
C GLY A 180 -2.43 12.85 -1.96
N ALA A 181 -1.62 12.10 -1.20
CA ALA A 181 -0.29 11.65 -1.59
C ALA A 181 -0.28 10.79 -2.87
N MET A 182 -1.31 9.95 -3.08
CA MET A 182 -1.39 9.12 -4.30
C MET A 182 -1.50 9.95 -5.58
N SER A 183 -2.18 11.11 -5.54
CA SER A 183 -2.20 12.06 -6.65
C SER A 183 -0.81 12.66 -6.89
N ALA A 184 -0.08 13.03 -5.82
CA ALA A 184 1.30 13.51 -5.92
C ALA A 184 2.24 12.46 -6.55
N LEU A 185 2.17 11.22 -6.08
CA LEU A 185 2.93 10.09 -6.62
C LEU A 185 2.61 9.86 -8.10
N HIS A 186 1.32 9.84 -8.44
CA HIS A 186 0.87 9.62 -9.82
C HIS A 186 1.41 10.70 -10.78
N LEU A 187 1.29 11.98 -10.41
CA LEU A 187 1.84 13.08 -11.21
C LEU A 187 3.36 12.96 -11.39
N ALA A 188 4.10 12.66 -10.30
CA ALA A 188 5.53 12.48 -10.35
C ALA A 188 5.92 11.27 -11.23
N HIS A 189 5.25 10.14 -11.07
CA HIS A 189 5.51 8.94 -11.88
C HIS A 189 5.25 9.19 -13.36
N GLN A 190 4.12 9.79 -13.72
CA GLN A 190 3.80 10.10 -15.12
C GLN A 190 4.78 11.08 -15.77
N ALA A 191 5.25 12.08 -15.01
CA ALA A 191 6.20 13.06 -15.53
C ALA A 191 7.61 12.50 -15.74
N LEU A 192 7.99 11.46 -15.01
CA LEU A 192 9.35 10.93 -14.95
C LEU A 192 9.52 9.59 -15.66
N LEU A 193 8.46 8.78 -15.76
CA LEU A 193 8.53 7.42 -16.27
C LEU A 193 7.88 7.27 -17.65
N THR A 194 8.45 6.38 -18.42
CA THR A 194 7.85 5.83 -19.63
C THR A 194 7.67 4.31 -19.46
N ARG A 195 6.79 3.71 -20.27
CA ARG A 195 6.55 2.26 -20.23
C ARG A 195 7.87 1.49 -20.41
N GLY A 196 8.13 0.54 -19.53
CA GLY A 196 9.33 -0.29 -19.53
C GLY A 196 10.49 0.25 -18.71
N ASP A 197 10.42 1.50 -18.18
CA ASP A 197 11.43 2.03 -17.28
C ASP A 197 11.50 1.19 -16.00
N ARG A 198 12.71 1.03 -15.46
CA ARG A 198 12.95 0.31 -14.21
C ARG A 198 12.73 1.24 -13.02
N VAL A 199 12.04 0.73 -12.00
CA VAL A 199 11.82 1.44 -10.73
C VAL A 199 12.27 0.53 -9.59
N ALA A 200 13.25 0.97 -8.81
CA ALA A 200 13.61 0.30 -7.57
C ALA A 200 12.53 0.59 -6.51
N VAL A 201 12.03 -0.45 -5.86
CA VAL A 201 11.00 -0.36 -4.82
C VAL A 201 11.39 -1.22 -3.64
N GLU A 202 11.06 -0.78 -2.45
CA GLU A 202 11.19 -1.60 -1.24
C GLU A 202 10.37 -2.89 -1.35
N ALA A 203 10.82 -3.96 -0.72
CA ALA A 203 10.08 -5.21 -0.62
C ALA A 203 10.09 -5.71 0.84
N PRO A 204 8.96 -5.57 1.57
CA PRO A 204 7.64 -5.09 1.12
C PRO A 204 7.55 -3.57 0.94
N SER A 205 6.52 -3.09 0.23
CA SER A 205 6.21 -1.67 0.07
C SER A 205 4.70 -1.39 0.01
N TYR A 206 4.32 -0.12 -0.06
CA TYR A 206 2.92 0.27 -0.09
C TYR A 206 2.19 -0.26 -1.34
N ALA A 207 1.18 -1.08 -1.11
CA ALA A 207 0.47 -1.83 -2.15
C ALA A 207 -0.03 -0.95 -3.32
N ASN A 208 -0.58 0.24 -3.02
CA ASN A 208 -1.13 1.09 -4.08
C ASN A 208 -0.03 1.75 -4.92
N THR A 209 1.14 2.02 -4.35
CA THR A 209 2.31 2.51 -5.13
C THR A 209 2.80 1.43 -6.08
N LEU A 210 2.93 0.18 -5.62
CA LEU A 210 3.33 -0.95 -6.47
C LEU A 210 2.35 -1.14 -7.64
N ARG A 211 1.04 -1.13 -7.36
CA ARG A 211 -0.01 -1.26 -8.38
C ARG A 211 -0.04 -0.08 -9.36
N ALA A 212 0.16 1.15 -8.88
CA ALA A 212 0.19 2.33 -9.74
C ALA A 212 1.37 2.28 -10.71
N LEU A 213 2.56 1.91 -10.24
CA LEU A 213 3.75 1.73 -11.07
C LEU A 213 3.58 0.59 -12.10
N ASP A 214 3.01 -0.54 -11.69
CA ASP A 214 2.71 -1.65 -12.59
C ASP A 214 1.73 -1.24 -13.70
N ARG A 215 0.67 -0.50 -13.37
CA ARG A 215 -0.30 0.03 -14.35
C ARG A 215 0.32 1.01 -15.35
N LEU A 216 1.33 1.76 -14.95
CA LEU A 216 2.12 2.60 -15.86
C LEU A 216 3.05 1.77 -16.77
N GLY A 217 3.14 0.46 -16.54
CA GLY A 217 4.01 -0.45 -17.27
C GLY A 217 5.47 -0.33 -16.86
N ALA A 218 5.76 0.17 -15.67
CA ALA A 218 7.11 0.18 -15.11
C ALA A 218 7.56 -1.25 -14.76
N ARG A 219 8.86 -1.48 -14.84
CA ARG A 219 9.49 -2.74 -14.39
C ARG A 219 9.96 -2.58 -12.96
N LEU A 220 9.23 -3.17 -12.03
CA LEU A 220 9.57 -3.10 -10.61
C LEU A 220 10.82 -3.95 -10.32
N VAL A 221 11.78 -3.35 -9.62
CA VAL A 221 13.00 -4.02 -9.14
C VAL A 221 12.95 -4.01 -7.61
N PRO A 222 12.53 -5.12 -6.96
CA PRO A 222 12.38 -5.17 -5.52
C PRO A 222 13.73 -5.13 -4.81
N VAL A 223 13.80 -4.35 -3.73
CA VAL A 223 14.93 -4.27 -2.81
C VAL A 223 14.47 -4.77 -1.45
N PRO A 224 14.84 -6.00 -1.06
CA PRO A 224 14.42 -6.56 0.21
C PRO A 224 15.04 -5.83 1.40
N PHE A 225 14.30 -5.80 2.51
CA PHE A 225 14.83 -5.43 3.80
C PHE A 225 15.71 -6.54 4.36
N ALA A 226 16.67 -6.18 5.20
CA ALA A 226 17.31 -7.16 6.10
C ALA A 226 16.28 -7.54 7.18
N ASP A 227 15.99 -8.83 7.26
CA ASP A 227 15.16 -9.40 8.32
C ASP A 227 16.08 -10.23 9.26
N PRO A 228 16.67 -9.60 10.26
CA PRO A 228 17.43 -10.34 11.25
C PRO A 228 16.46 -11.22 12.04
N ALA A 229 16.74 -12.50 12.13
CA ALA A 229 15.90 -13.49 12.81
C ALA A 229 15.43 -12.98 14.18
N GLY A 230 14.16 -12.54 14.25
CA GLY A 230 13.50 -12.04 15.45
C GLY A 230 13.85 -10.60 15.88
N GLY A 231 14.54 -9.82 15.04
CA GLY A 231 14.83 -8.41 15.29
C GLY A 231 13.98 -7.44 14.44
N PRO A 232 14.17 -6.11 14.62
CA PRO A 232 13.45 -5.13 13.84
C PRO A 232 13.87 -5.18 12.37
N THR A 233 12.90 -5.05 11.48
CA THR A 233 13.14 -4.91 10.04
C THR A 233 14.03 -3.71 9.76
N ARG A 234 15.11 -3.91 9.02
CA ARG A 234 16.13 -2.88 8.74
C ARG A 234 16.35 -2.73 7.24
N TRP A 235 16.72 -1.53 6.83
CA TRP A 235 17.18 -1.27 5.48
C TRP A 235 18.49 -2.00 5.19
N ASP A 236 18.55 -2.67 4.02
CA ASP A 236 19.77 -3.30 3.52
C ASP A 236 20.42 -2.40 2.46
N LEU A 237 21.32 -1.54 2.90
CA LEU A 237 22.03 -0.61 2.00
C LEU A 237 22.90 -1.32 0.97
N ALA A 238 23.41 -2.51 1.28
CA ALA A 238 24.18 -3.30 0.32
C ALA A 238 23.28 -3.82 -0.82
N GLN A 239 22.04 -4.20 -0.52
CA GLN A 239 21.05 -4.53 -1.56
C GLN A 239 20.69 -3.31 -2.38
N TRP A 240 20.43 -2.16 -1.75
CA TRP A 240 20.17 -0.92 -2.47
C TRP A 240 21.32 -0.59 -3.42
N GLN A 241 22.56 -0.65 -2.96
CA GLN A 241 23.74 -0.42 -3.80
C GLN A 241 23.80 -1.39 -4.99
N ARG A 242 23.57 -2.68 -4.75
CA ARG A 242 23.59 -3.70 -5.83
C ARG A 242 22.51 -3.45 -6.87
N VAL A 243 21.28 -3.16 -6.43
CA VAL A 243 20.16 -2.89 -7.34
C VAL A 243 20.39 -1.60 -8.13
N LEU A 244 20.78 -0.51 -7.48
CA LEU A 244 21.01 0.76 -8.14
C LEU A 244 22.12 0.64 -9.20
N ARG A 245 23.21 -0.04 -8.88
CA ARG A 245 24.31 -0.26 -9.83
C ARG A 245 23.97 -1.26 -10.95
N GLY A 246 23.33 -2.38 -10.59
CA GLY A 246 23.09 -3.49 -11.53
C GLY A 246 21.89 -3.27 -12.44
N ALA A 247 20.81 -2.70 -11.92
CA ALA A 247 19.59 -2.44 -12.67
C ALA A 247 19.54 -1.03 -13.29
N ALA A 248 20.34 -0.09 -12.79
CA ALA A 248 20.32 1.32 -13.16
C ALA A 248 18.87 1.85 -13.32
N PRO A 249 18.04 1.78 -12.26
CA PRO A 249 16.65 2.19 -12.34
C PRO A 249 16.56 3.69 -12.57
N LYS A 250 15.59 4.13 -13.34
CA LYS A 250 15.34 5.55 -13.57
C LYS A 250 14.83 6.25 -12.30
N LEU A 251 14.10 5.49 -11.48
CA LEU A 251 13.48 5.97 -10.26
C LEU A 251 13.68 4.97 -9.12
N ALA A 252 13.89 5.47 -7.91
CA ALA A 252 13.75 4.73 -6.66
C ALA A 252 12.56 5.30 -5.87
N SER A 253 11.59 4.46 -5.54
CA SER A 253 10.43 4.82 -4.70
C SER A 253 10.65 4.26 -3.31
N THR A 254 10.72 5.14 -2.30
CA THR A 254 11.09 4.79 -0.93
C THR A 254 10.12 5.39 0.08
N VAL A 255 9.98 4.74 1.24
CA VAL A 255 9.27 5.26 2.43
C VAL A 255 10.28 5.31 3.58
N PRO A 256 11.08 6.38 3.69
CA PRO A 256 12.23 6.42 4.61
C PRO A 256 11.82 6.54 6.09
N ASP A 257 10.62 7.01 6.36
CA ASP A 257 10.11 7.26 7.71
C ASP A 257 8.98 6.28 8.04
N PHE A 258 9.20 5.42 9.03
CA PHE A 258 8.17 4.50 9.54
C PHE A 258 7.46 3.76 8.40
N GLN A 259 8.24 3.09 7.61
CA GLN A 259 7.89 2.44 6.35
C GLN A 259 6.59 1.61 6.44
N ASN A 260 5.72 1.75 5.46
CA ASN A 260 4.51 0.94 5.37
C ASN A 260 4.75 -0.27 4.44
N PRO A 261 4.71 -1.52 4.98
CA PRO A 261 4.05 -1.92 6.22
C PRO A 261 4.96 -2.16 7.45
N THR A 262 6.27 -2.08 7.33
CA THR A 262 7.23 -2.61 8.33
C THR A 262 7.47 -1.72 9.54
N GLY A 263 7.18 -0.42 9.42
CA GLY A 263 7.53 0.59 10.43
C GLY A 263 9.03 0.92 10.50
N ALA A 264 9.83 0.43 9.57
CA ALA A 264 11.28 0.69 9.54
C ALA A 264 11.57 2.19 9.36
N LEU A 265 12.55 2.68 10.08
CA LEU A 265 13.07 4.04 10.01
C LEU A 265 14.54 4.00 9.61
N ILE A 266 14.95 4.82 8.65
CA ILE A 266 16.36 4.98 8.29
C ILE A 266 16.94 6.22 8.95
N ASP A 267 18.14 6.07 9.52
CA ASP A 267 18.89 7.16 10.12
C ASP A 267 19.55 8.06 9.06
N GLU A 268 20.17 9.16 9.49
CA GLU A 268 20.78 10.13 8.56
C GLU A 268 21.97 9.56 7.78
N ASP A 269 22.74 8.66 8.34
CA ASP A 269 23.90 8.05 7.66
C ASP A 269 23.43 7.09 6.58
N GLN A 270 22.39 6.31 6.87
CA GLN A 270 21.70 5.48 5.89
C GLN A 270 21.10 6.32 4.76
N ARG A 271 20.47 7.46 5.07
CA ARG A 271 19.94 8.41 4.08
C ARG A 271 21.04 8.95 3.17
N ARG A 272 22.18 9.37 3.74
CA ARG A 272 23.34 9.83 2.95
C ARG A 272 23.89 8.75 2.04
N ALA A 273 24.01 7.52 2.53
CA ALA A 273 24.50 6.40 1.75
C ALA A 273 23.54 6.06 0.59
N LEU A 274 22.23 6.01 0.83
CA LEU A 274 21.20 5.80 -0.21
C LEU A 274 21.31 6.86 -1.32
N LEU A 275 21.39 8.15 -0.94
CA LEU A 275 21.51 9.25 -1.89
C LEU A 275 22.82 9.19 -2.68
N ALA A 276 23.92 8.82 -2.05
CA ALA A 276 25.21 8.65 -2.75
C ALA A 276 25.12 7.51 -3.79
N HIS A 277 24.47 6.40 -3.47
CA HIS A 277 24.28 5.29 -4.40
C HIS A 277 23.30 5.66 -5.55
N ALA A 278 22.22 6.37 -5.24
CA ALA A 278 21.26 6.85 -6.23
C ALA A 278 21.91 7.83 -7.22
N ARG A 279 22.71 8.79 -6.69
CA ARG A 279 23.49 9.72 -7.51
C ARG A 279 24.44 9.00 -8.45
N ALA A 280 25.22 8.05 -7.94
CA ALA A 280 26.17 7.29 -8.74
C ALA A 280 25.49 6.48 -9.85
N ALA A 281 24.21 6.14 -9.70
CA ALA A 281 23.41 5.42 -10.67
C ALA A 281 22.58 6.35 -11.59
N GLY A 282 22.59 7.66 -11.37
CA GLY A 282 21.72 8.60 -12.08
C GLY A 282 20.23 8.40 -11.80
N THR A 283 19.89 7.87 -10.63
CA THR A 283 18.54 7.52 -10.23
C THR A 283 17.88 8.64 -9.44
N THR A 284 16.70 9.10 -9.88
CA THR A 284 15.85 10.03 -9.11
C THR A 284 15.20 9.29 -7.94
N VAL A 285 15.11 9.92 -6.77
CA VAL A 285 14.49 9.34 -5.59
C VAL A 285 13.16 10.03 -5.30
N ILE A 286 12.08 9.25 -5.19
CA ILE A 286 10.82 9.70 -4.59
C ILE A 286 10.79 9.19 -3.15
N ALA A 287 10.75 10.14 -2.21
CA ALA A 287 10.60 9.88 -0.79
C ALA A 287 9.14 10.10 -0.39
N ASP A 288 8.42 9.02 -0.12
CA ASP A 288 7.09 9.07 0.50
C ASP A 288 7.27 9.27 2.01
N GLU A 289 7.20 10.53 2.44
CA GLU A 289 7.30 10.94 3.84
C GLU A 289 5.91 11.12 4.50
N THR A 290 4.88 10.43 4.02
CA THR A 290 3.53 10.55 4.58
C THR A 290 3.41 10.11 6.03
N CYS A 291 4.33 9.28 6.51
CA CYS A 291 4.40 8.79 7.88
C CYS A 291 5.45 9.51 8.75
N ALA A 292 6.19 10.49 8.21
CA ALA A 292 7.35 11.09 8.85
C ALA A 292 7.11 11.70 10.24
N GLU A 293 5.87 12.05 10.56
CA GLU A 293 5.49 12.64 11.85
C GLU A 293 4.76 11.67 12.79
N LEU A 294 4.88 10.37 12.55
CA LEU A 294 4.21 9.32 13.31
C LEU A 294 5.19 8.54 14.21
N GLY A 295 6.22 9.20 14.71
CA GLY A 295 7.25 8.62 15.58
C GLY A 295 6.81 8.54 17.05
N TRP A 296 5.80 7.73 17.36
CA TRP A 296 5.26 7.60 18.72
C TRP A 296 6.17 6.86 19.71
N GLY A 297 7.21 6.17 19.23
CA GLY A 297 8.24 5.51 20.05
C GLY A 297 9.62 6.17 19.98
N VAL A 298 9.71 7.37 19.37
CA VAL A 298 10.98 8.09 19.19
C VAL A 298 10.80 9.54 19.63
N ALA A 299 11.78 10.08 20.35
CA ALA A 299 11.80 11.51 20.68
C ALA A 299 11.92 12.37 19.41
N ASP A 300 11.22 13.49 19.34
CA ASP A 300 11.26 14.41 18.19
C ASP A 300 12.69 14.81 17.80
N SER A 301 13.57 15.00 18.78
CA SER A 301 14.97 15.35 18.57
C SER A 301 15.83 14.23 17.95
N ALA A 302 15.34 12.99 17.97
CA ALA A 302 16.01 11.85 17.37
C ALA A 302 15.42 11.50 15.99
N LEU A 303 14.41 12.21 15.51
CA LEU A 303 13.86 12.02 14.17
C LEU A 303 14.86 12.52 13.12
N PRO A 304 15.14 11.73 12.08
CA PRO A 304 16.02 12.16 11.00
C PRO A 304 15.40 13.33 10.24
N ARG A 305 16.26 14.19 9.71
CA ARG A 305 15.81 15.25 8.79
C ARG A 305 15.19 14.64 7.53
N PRO A 306 14.29 15.36 6.83
CA PRO A 306 13.76 14.94 5.54
C PRO A 306 14.87 14.45 4.59
N LEU A 307 14.60 13.41 3.80
CA LEU A 307 15.61 12.86 2.90
C LEU A 307 16.21 13.94 1.97
N ALA A 308 15.36 14.84 1.47
CA ALA A 308 15.76 15.95 0.63
C ALA A 308 16.65 16.99 1.32
N ALA A 309 16.72 17.01 2.66
CA ALA A 309 17.66 17.90 3.39
C ALA A 309 19.12 17.45 3.26
N LEU A 310 19.34 16.21 2.90
CA LEU A 310 20.66 15.60 2.70
C LEU A 310 21.06 15.52 1.23
N ASP A 311 20.15 15.90 0.33
CA ASP A 311 20.34 15.89 -1.11
C ASP A 311 21.04 17.17 -1.58
N ARG A 312 22.18 17.05 -2.26
CA ARG A 312 22.97 18.16 -2.77
C ARG A 312 22.66 18.50 -4.23
N ASP A 313 22.01 17.60 -4.95
CA ASP A 313 21.84 17.67 -6.39
C ASP A 313 20.38 17.79 -6.82
N ALA A 314 19.49 18.02 -5.89
CA ALA A 314 18.06 18.20 -6.15
C ALA A 314 17.36 17.00 -6.84
N GLN A 315 17.83 15.80 -6.58
CA GLN A 315 17.32 14.55 -7.15
C GLN A 315 16.17 13.93 -6.34
N VAL A 316 15.86 14.50 -5.15
CA VAL A 316 14.81 14.00 -4.28
C VAL A 316 13.52 14.77 -4.49
N ILE A 317 12.46 14.02 -4.78
CA ILE A 317 11.09 14.49 -4.76
C ILE A 317 10.45 13.95 -3.48
N THR A 318 9.95 14.84 -2.62
CA THR A 318 9.30 14.43 -1.38
C THR A 318 7.78 14.49 -1.54
N VAL A 319 7.08 13.45 -1.10
CA VAL A 319 5.63 13.38 -1.06
C VAL A 319 5.17 13.33 0.38
N GLY A 320 4.14 14.11 0.72
CA GLY A 320 3.55 14.14 2.04
C GLY A 320 2.02 14.14 2.00
N SER A 321 1.40 13.96 3.15
CA SER A 321 -0.06 13.90 3.27
C SER A 321 -0.57 14.39 4.62
N ALA A 322 -1.66 15.11 4.61
CA ALA A 322 -2.46 15.38 5.80
C ALA A 322 -3.23 14.13 6.29
N GLY A 323 -3.39 13.13 5.41
CA GLY A 323 -4.27 11.97 5.65
C GLY A 323 -3.79 10.97 6.69
N LYS A 324 -2.50 10.97 7.08
CA LYS A 324 -1.97 10.01 8.04
C LYS A 324 -1.90 10.55 9.45
N LEU A 325 -1.63 11.82 9.58
CA LEU A 325 -1.59 12.50 10.88
C LEU A 325 -2.94 13.12 11.25
N LEU A 326 -3.58 13.83 10.32
CA LEU A 326 -4.85 14.50 10.53
C LEU A 326 -6.03 13.56 10.21
N TRP A 327 -6.46 13.54 8.95
CA TRP A 327 -7.59 12.71 8.53
C TRP A 327 -7.56 12.43 7.01
N PRO A 328 -7.70 11.17 6.56
CA PRO A 328 -7.70 10.83 5.13
C PRO A 328 -8.86 11.48 4.35
N GLY A 329 -9.99 11.76 5.01
CA GLY A 329 -11.16 12.39 4.40
C GLY A 329 -10.92 13.80 3.88
N LEU A 330 -9.92 14.52 4.37
CA LEU A 330 -9.52 15.83 3.85
C LEU A 330 -9.01 15.77 2.41
N ARG A 331 -8.54 14.63 1.95
CA ARG A 331 -7.99 14.47 0.60
C ARG A 331 -6.89 15.48 0.24
N ILE A 332 -6.09 15.89 1.23
CA ILE A 332 -4.95 16.81 1.06
C ILE A 332 -3.63 16.04 1.13
N GLY A 333 -2.81 16.25 0.12
CA GLY A 333 -1.42 15.85 0.04
C GLY A 333 -0.59 16.94 -0.62
N TRP A 334 0.70 16.72 -0.70
CA TRP A 334 1.62 17.64 -1.35
C TRP A 334 2.83 16.91 -1.93
N LEU A 335 3.45 17.58 -2.89
CA LEU A 335 4.74 17.22 -3.43
C LEU A 335 5.68 18.41 -3.22
N ARG A 336 6.89 18.16 -2.75
CA ARG A 336 7.97 19.13 -2.67
C ARG A 336 9.07 18.73 -3.64
N ALA A 337 9.46 19.67 -4.50
CA ALA A 337 10.52 19.49 -5.48
C ALA A 337 11.14 20.83 -5.87
N GLN A 338 12.06 20.82 -6.85
CA GLN A 338 12.57 22.03 -7.46
C GLN A 338 11.43 22.86 -8.10
N PRO A 339 11.48 24.21 -8.04
CA PRO A 339 10.41 25.06 -8.57
C PRO A 339 10.10 24.82 -10.05
N SER A 340 11.09 24.47 -10.85
CA SER A 340 10.90 24.13 -12.28
C SER A 340 10.03 22.89 -12.47
N LEU A 341 10.26 21.84 -11.67
CA LEU A 341 9.47 20.63 -11.70
C LEU A 341 8.05 20.87 -11.16
N VAL A 342 7.91 21.65 -10.07
CA VAL A 342 6.59 22.06 -9.54
C VAL A 342 5.75 22.75 -10.60
N ARG A 343 6.33 23.71 -11.35
CA ARG A 343 5.63 24.39 -12.45
C ARG A 343 5.21 23.43 -13.56
N LYS A 344 6.11 22.51 -13.95
CA LYS A 344 5.80 21.48 -14.95
C LYS A 344 4.63 20.59 -14.50
N LEU A 345 4.71 20.05 -13.27
CA LEU A 345 3.66 19.18 -12.71
C LEU A 345 2.33 19.91 -12.54
N ALA A 346 2.34 21.19 -12.19
CA ALA A 346 1.12 22.00 -12.11
C ALA A 346 0.47 22.21 -13.49
N ALA A 347 1.26 22.37 -14.55
CA ALA A 347 0.75 22.43 -15.92
C ALA A 347 0.19 21.07 -16.38
N ASP A 348 0.91 19.97 -16.12
CA ASP A 348 0.46 18.62 -16.45
C ASP A 348 -0.83 18.27 -15.69
N ARG A 349 -0.96 18.72 -14.43
CA ARG A 349 -2.13 18.52 -13.58
C ARG A 349 -3.41 19.10 -14.18
N ALA A 350 -3.32 20.22 -14.88
CA ALA A 350 -4.49 20.83 -15.53
C ALA A 350 -5.22 19.90 -16.51
N LEU A 351 -4.54 18.83 -16.96
CA LEU A 351 -5.14 17.78 -17.80
C LEU A 351 -6.01 16.79 -17.00
N TYR A 352 -5.99 16.84 -15.66
CA TYR A 352 -6.63 15.86 -14.79
C TYR A 352 -7.68 16.45 -13.85
N ASP A 353 -7.33 17.43 -13.00
CA ASP A 353 -8.21 17.89 -11.91
C ASP A 353 -8.24 19.39 -11.64
N LEU A 354 -7.50 20.21 -12.38
CA LEU A 354 -7.44 21.67 -12.25
C LEU A 354 -7.08 22.23 -10.85
N GLY A 355 -6.96 21.39 -9.83
CA GLY A 355 -6.64 21.79 -8.47
C GLY A 355 -7.42 21.04 -7.39
N THR A 356 -6.97 21.18 -6.16
CA THR A 356 -7.61 20.61 -4.98
C THR A 356 -8.70 21.57 -4.46
N PRO A 357 -9.84 21.08 -3.91
CA PRO A 357 -10.92 21.94 -3.41
C PRO A 357 -10.43 23.00 -2.42
N VAL A 358 -10.94 24.23 -2.57
CA VAL A 358 -10.53 25.38 -1.75
C VAL A 358 -10.82 25.17 -0.27
N LEU A 359 -12.02 24.68 0.06
CA LEU A 359 -12.45 24.50 1.44
C LEU A 359 -11.54 23.52 2.20
N ASP A 360 -11.25 22.36 1.60
CA ASP A 360 -10.38 21.35 2.22
C ASP A 360 -8.96 21.87 2.43
N GLN A 361 -8.46 22.71 1.52
CA GLN A 361 -7.16 23.36 1.68
C GLN A 361 -7.15 24.33 2.84
N LEU A 362 -8.21 25.14 3.03
CA LEU A 362 -8.34 26.06 4.16
C LEU A 362 -8.42 25.30 5.50
N VAL A 363 -9.20 24.23 5.56
CA VAL A 363 -9.27 23.34 6.74
C VAL A 363 -7.89 22.77 7.06
N ALA A 364 -7.20 22.22 6.07
CA ALA A 364 -5.88 21.64 6.27
C ALA A 364 -4.84 22.69 6.70
N ALA A 365 -4.86 23.88 6.12
CA ALA A 365 -3.99 24.98 6.53
C ALA A 365 -4.19 25.34 7.99
N ARG A 366 -5.46 25.48 8.43
CA ARG A 366 -5.80 25.80 9.83
C ARG A 366 -5.31 24.72 10.79
N LEU A 367 -5.57 23.43 10.46
CA LEU A 367 -5.10 22.31 11.28
C LEU A 367 -3.58 22.26 11.38
N LEU A 368 -2.86 22.48 10.29
CA LEU A 368 -1.39 22.46 10.26
C LEU A 368 -0.77 23.65 10.99
N THR A 369 -1.43 24.83 11.00
CA THR A 369 -0.88 26.03 11.62
C THR A 369 -1.16 26.07 13.12
N ASP A 370 -2.40 25.80 13.53
CA ASP A 370 -2.85 26.15 14.88
C ASP A 370 -3.07 24.92 15.78
N HIS A 371 -3.37 23.75 15.21
CA HIS A 371 -3.77 22.58 15.98
C HIS A 371 -2.78 21.42 15.93
N LEU A 372 -1.76 21.50 15.11
CA LEU A 372 -0.87 20.38 14.84
C LEU A 372 -0.20 19.77 16.07
N PRO A 373 0.36 20.54 17.03
CA PRO A 373 1.00 19.95 18.21
C PRO A 373 0.03 19.08 19.01
N ALA A 374 -1.20 19.56 19.23
CA ALA A 374 -2.23 18.82 19.97
C ALA A 374 -2.71 17.58 19.23
N VAL A 375 -2.95 17.69 17.91
CA VAL A 375 -3.36 16.56 17.06
C VAL A 375 -2.27 15.50 17.02
N ARG A 376 -0.99 15.91 16.87
CA ARG A 376 0.15 15.00 16.84
C ARG A 376 0.30 14.25 18.16
N ALA A 377 0.25 14.95 19.30
CA ALA A 377 0.36 14.33 20.61
C ALA A 377 -0.76 13.29 20.85
N ALA A 378 -2.02 13.63 20.55
CA ALA A 378 -3.14 12.71 20.68
C ALA A 378 -3.00 11.48 19.74
N ARG A 379 -2.50 11.69 18.51
CA ARG A 379 -2.28 10.61 17.55
C ARG A 379 -1.17 9.67 18.01
N HIS A 380 -0.07 10.19 18.50
CA HIS A 380 1.04 9.39 19.04
C HIS A 380 0.57 8.54 20.21
N GLU A 381 -0.19 9.10 21.15
CA GLU A 381 -0.74 8.37 22.28
C GLU A 381 -1.67 7.24 21.84
N GLN A 382 -2.60 7.52 20.92
CA GLN A 382 -3.49 6.51 20.35
C GLN A 382 -2.73 5.35 19.72
N LEU A 383 -1.74 5.66 18.85
CA LEU A 383 -0.98 4.64 18.12
C LEU A 383 -0.13 3.79 19.06
N ARG A 384 0.50 4.42 20.05
CA ARG A 384 1.30 3.73 21.07
C ARG A 384 0.45 2.78 21.90
N SER A 385 -0.66 3.26 22.46
CA SER A 385 -1.58 2.44 23.25
C SER A 385 -2.11 1.24 22.45
N THR A 386 -2.48 1.45 21.19
CA THR A 386 -2.95 0.36 20.32
C THR A 386 -1.82 -0.64 20.00
N ALA A 387 -0.59 -0.16 19.79
CA ALA A 387 0.55 -1.03 19.52
C ALA A 387 0.90 -1.93 20.71
N GLU A 388 0.88 -1.37 21.93
CA GLU A 388 1.08 -2.09 23.18
C GLU A 388 0.01 -3.17 23.39
N GLU A 389 -1.27 -2.84 23.14
CA GLU A 389 -2.37 -3.78 23.25
C GLU A 389 -2.27 -4.91 22.21
N PHE A 390 -1.95 -4.60 20.96
CA PHE A 390 -1.68 -5.63 19.96
C PHE A 390 -0.52 -6.55 20.38
N ALA A 391 0.57 -5.98 20.92
CA ALA A 391 1.71 -6.79 21.35
C ALA A 391 1.31 -7.79 22.45
N HIS A 392 0.58 -7.35 23.47
CA HIS A 392 0.09 -8.21 24.53
C HIS A 392 -0.87 -9.29 24.01
N ALA A 393 -1.86 -8.89 23.24
CA ALA A 393 -2.91 -9.78 22.76
C ALA A 393 -2.37 -10.81 21.73
N LEU A 394 -1.46 -10.42 20.84
CA LEU A 394 -0.81 -11.33 19.87
C LEU A 394 0.06 -12.37 20.60
N ALA A 395 0.86 -11.97 21.59
CA ALA A 395 1.70 -12.90 22.33
C ALA A 395 0.88 -13.98 23.04
N ARG A 396 -0.32 -13.64 23.55
CA ARG A 396 -1.22 -14.59 24.19
C ARG A 396 -1.90 -15.54 23.20
N ARG A 397 -2.45 -14.99 22.08
CA ARG A 397 -3.32 -15.74 21.14
C ARG A 397 -2.53 -16.48 20.06
N PHE A 398 -1.41 -15.92 19.64
CA PHE A 398 -0.62 -16.41 18.52
C PHE A 398 0.87 -16.54 18.86
N PRO A 399 1.25 -17.43 19.81
CA PRO A 399 2.64 -17.51 20.28
C PRO A 399 3.66 -17.92 19.20
N ALA A 400 3.19 -18.49 18.09
CA ALA A 400 4.04 -18.83 16.94
C ALA A 400 4.24 -17.65 15.97
N TRP A 401 3.41 -16.60 16.06
CA TRP A 401 3.56 -15.43 15.20
C TRP A 401 4.67 -14.53 15.69
N ARG A 402 5.35 -13.89 14.75
CA ARG A 402 6.52 -13.05 15.08
C ARG A 402 6.30 -11.64 14.58
N PHE A 403 6.63 -10.68 15.41
CA PHE A 403 6.59 -9.26 15.10
C PHE A 403 7.56 -8.51 16.00
N THR A 404 7.89 -7.29 15.60
CA THR A 404 8.63 -6.35 16.45
C THR A 404 7.84 -5.04 16.49
N LEU A 405 7.73 -4.42 17.68
CA LEU A 405 7.13 -3.10 17.78
C LEU A 405 8.00 -2.08 17.04
N PRO A 406 7.45 -1.37 16.04
CA PRO A 406 8.22 -0.36 15.35
C PRO A 406 8.34 0.93 16.19
N PRO A 407 9.34 1.78 15.92
CA PRO A 407 9.48 3.06 16.60
C PRO A 407 8.42 4.09 16.20
N GLY A 408 7.53 3.75 15.29
CA GLY A 408 6.49 4.64 14.77
C GLY A 408 5.70 4.01 13.63
N GLY A 409 4.90 4.82 12.96
CA GLY A 409 4.06 4.39 11.83
C GLY A 409 2.65 3.98 12.24
N LEU A 410 1.94 3.36 11.30
CA LEU A 410 0.50 3.10 11.39
C LEU A 410 0.15 1.60 11.46
N ALA A 411 1.14 0.72 11.47
CA ALA A 411 0.87 -0.71 11.36
C ALA A 411 1.94 -1.56 12.05
N LEU A 412 1.54 -2.76 12.44
CA LEU A 412 2.44 -3.87 12.76
C LEU A 412 2.57 -4.77 11.54
N TRP A 413 3.81 -5.19 11.25
CA TRP A 413 4.12 -6.21 10.27
C TRP A 413 4.35 -7.53 11.00
N VAL A 414 3.47 -8.50 10.77
CA VAL A 414 3.39 -9.73 11.56
C VAL A 414 3.64 -10.92 10.64
N ALA A 415 4.66 -11.70 10.95
CA ALA A 415 4.89 -13.00 10.30
C ALA A 415 3.98 -14.07 10.90
N THR A 416 3.34 -14.86 10.03
CA THR A 416 2.35 -15.91 10.36
C THR A 416 2.82 -17.27 9.84
N PRO A 417 3.89 -17.86 10.41
CA PRO A 417 4.50 -19.09 9.89
C PRO A 417 3.48 -20.19 9.70
N GLY A 418 3.48 -20.80 8.51
CA GLY A 418 2.57 -21.90 8.18
C GLY A 418 1.10 -21.50 7.96
N THR A 419 0.75 -20.22 8.04
CA THR A 419 -0.61 -19.71 7.79
C THR A 419 -0.58 -18.73 6.62
N PRO A 420 -1.05 -19.10 5.41
CA PRO A 420 -1.11 -18.16 4.30
C PRO A 420 -2.06 -17.02 4.61
N ALA A 421 -1.53 -15.81 4.51
CA ALA A 421 -2.27 -14.59 4.82
C ALA A 421 -3.46 -14.37 3.88
N THR A 422 -3.40 -14.84 2.64
CA THR A 422 -4.51 -14.75 1.68
C THR A 422 -5.66 -15.67 2.06
N ALA A 423 -5.36 -16.89 2.53
CA ALA A 423 -6.38 -17.81 3.05
C ALA A 423 -7.03 -17.23 4.33
N LEU A 424 -6.20 -16.66 5.21
CA LEU A 424 -6.67 -16.00 6.43
C LEU A 424 -7.56 -14.79 6.13
N ALA A 425 -7.19 -13.96 5.15
CA ALA A 425 -7.99 -12.81 4.74
C ALA A 425 -9.35 -13.22 4.17
N ARG A 426 -9.39 -14.30 3.37
CA ARG A 426 -10.65 -14.84 2.85
C ARG A 426 -11.56 -15.42 3.95
N ALA A 427 -10.98 -16.19 4.88
CA ALA A 427 -11.73 -16.70 6.02
C ALA A 427 -12.23 -15.58 6.93
N GLY A 428 -11.43 -14.50 7.08
CA GLY A 428 -11.79 -13.33 7.87
C GLY A 428 -13.07 -12.63 7.43
N GLU A 429 -13.29 -12.49 6.12
CA GLU A 429 -14.54 -11.89 5.60
C GLU A 429 -15.79 -12.68 6.05
N ARG A 430 -15.69 -13.98 6.27
CA ARG A 430 -16.81 -14.83 6.73
C ARG A 430 -17.13 -14.65 8.21
N VAL A 431 -16.14 -14.27 9.00
CA VAL A 431 -16.30 -14.03 10.44
C VAL A 431 -16.37 -12.53 10.78
N GLY A 432 -16.59 -11.68 9.77
CA GLY A 432 -16.79 -10.25 9.95
C GLY A 432 -15.50 -9.46 10.27
N VAL A 433 -14.33 -9.94 9.81
CA VAL A 433 -13.09 -9.19 9.89
C VAL A 433 -12.38 -9.12 8.51
N ARG A 434 -12.04 -7.92 8.09
CA ARG A 434 -11.25 -7.70 6.87
C ARG A 434 -9.78 -7.59 7.23
N ILE A 435 -8.91 -8.37 6.59
CA ILE A 435 -7.48 -8.46 6.90
C ILE A 435 -6.65 -8.06 5.69
N ALA A 436 -5.57 -7.29 5.91
CA ALA A 436 -4.61 -6.99 4.87
C ALA A 436 -3.54 -8.09 4.80
N SER A 437 -3.62 -8.97 3.78
CA SER A 437 -2.59 -9.97 3.54
C SER A 437 -1.27 -9.36 3.11
N GLY A 438 -0.16 -9.94 3.53
CA GLY A 438 1.18 -9.48 3.18
C GLY A 438 1.48 -9.54 1.68
N ALA A 439 0.87 -10.47 0.96
CA ALA A 439 1.02 -10.59 -0.49
C ALA A 439 0.64 -9.32 -1.28
N ARG A 440 -0.20 -8.44 -0.71
CA ARG A 440 -0.54 -7.15 -1.31
C ARG A 440 0.62 -6.15 -1.31
N PHE A 441 1.57 -6.30 -0.38
CA PHE A 441 2.72 -5.42 -0.17
C PHE A 441 3.98 -5.90 -0.87
N GLY A 442 3.92 -7.06 -1.51
CA GLY A 442 5.01 -7.67 -2.27
C GLY A 442 4.90 -7.49 -3.77
N VAL A 443 6.04 -7.41 -4.43
CA VAL A 443 6.13 -7.61 -5.88
C VAL A 443 5.91 -9.10 -6.15
N ASP A 444 5.11 -9.43 -7.16
CA ASP A 444 4.78 -10.82 -7.57
C ASP A 444 4.15 -11.70 -6.45
N GLY A 445 3.53 -11.08 -5.41
CA GLY A 445 2.84 -11.79 -4.34
C GLY A 445 3.74 -12.38 -3.27
N ALA A 446 4.95 -11.86 -3.13
CA ALA A 446 5.81 -12.16 -1.99
C ALA A 446 5.11 -11.82 -0.65
N PHE A 447 5.60 -12.39 0.45
CA PHE A 447 5.08 -12.17 1.81
C PHE A 447 3.72 -12.84 2.11
N GLU A 448 3.45 -13.99 1.51
CA GLU A 448 2.22 -14.77 1.74
C GLU A 448 2.05 -15.22 3.21
N GLU A 449 3.13 -15.30 3.97
CA GLU A 449 3.08 -15.62 5.41
C GLU A 449 3.25 -14.36 6.29
N HIS A 450 2.67 -13.23 5.87
CA HIS A 450 2.69 -12.00 6.62
C HIS A 450 1.33 -11.30 6.61
N LEU A 451 1.05 -10.56 7.68
CA LEU A 451 -0.10 -9.67 7.80
C LEU A 451 0.34 -8.26 8.14
N ARG A 452 -0.45 -7.27 7.69
CA ARG A 452 -0.36 -5.92 8.22
C ARG A 452 -1.56 -5.65 9.12
N LEU A 453 -1.32 -5.40 10.41
CA LEU A 453 -2.35 -5.00 11.38
C LEU A 453 -2.29 -3.47 11.60
N PRO A 454 -3.42 -2.73 11.44
CA PRO A 454 -3.42 -1.28 11.55
C PRO A 454 -3.44 -0.83 13.01
N LEU A 455 -2.55 0.08 13.38
CA LEU A 455 -2.53 0.72 14.71
C LEU A 455 -3.56 1.85 14.85
N THR A 456 -4.36 2.09 13.82
CA THR A 456 -5.43 3.10 13.81
C THR A 456 -6.76 2.57 14.39
N LEU A 457 -6.82 1.29 14.73
CA LEU A 457 -7.91 0.70 15.46
C LEU A 457 -7.91 1.24 16.92
N PRO A 458 -9.05 1.55 17.54
CA PRO A 458 -9.08 1.84 18.97
C PRO A 458 -8.55 0.66 19.81
N ALA A 459 -7.71 0.91 20.82
CA ALA A 459 -7.11 -0.13 21.65
C ALA A 459 -8.17 -1.09 22.26
N ALA A 460 -9.31 -0.55 22.69
CA ALA A 460 -10.44 -1.34 23.23
C ALA A 460 -11.07 -2.34 22.24
N ARG A 461 -10.75 -2.22 20.94
CA ARG A 461 -11.25 -3.14 19.90
C ARG A 461 -10.24 -4.21 19.49
N VAL A 462 -9.02 -4.18 20.04
CA VAL A 462 -7.93 -5.10 19.65
C VAL A 462 -8.29 -6.55 20.01
N ASP A 463 -8.85 -6.78 21.19
CA ASP A 463 -9.23 -8.13 21.62
C ASP A 463 -10.33 -8.73 20.72
N ASP A 464 -11.42 -8.00 20.43
CA ASP A 464 -12.48 -8.40 19.48
C ASP A 464 -11.91 -8.68 18.09
N ALA A 465 -10.98 -7.83 17.63
CA ALA A 465 -10.32 -8.01 16.33
C ALA A 465 -9.52 -9.31 16.26
N LEU A 466 -8.72 -9.59 17.28
CA LEU A 466 -7.87 -10.78 17.31
C LEU A 466 -8.65 -12.07 17.61
N ASP A 467 -9.78 -12.01 18.30
CA ASP A 467 -10.68 -13.15 18.46
C ASP A 467 -11.27 -13.58 17.10
N ARG A 468 -11.70 -12.62 16.27
CA ARG A 468 -12.15 -12.90 14.89
C ARG A 468 -11.01 -13.39 14.00
N VAL A 469 -9.80 -12.84 14.17
CA VAL A 469 -8.62 -13.32 13.45
C VAL A 469 -8.28 -14.77 13.83
N ALA A 470 -8.44 -15.15 15.11
CA ALA A 470 -8.25 -16.52 15.56
C ALA A 470 -9.28 -17.48 14.95
N GLU A 471 -10.55 -17.11 14.96
CA GLU A 471 -11.61 -17.87 14.27
C GLU A 471 -11.34 -18.02 12.77
N ALA A 472 -10.91 -16.95 12.10
CA ALA A 472 -10.49 -16.99 10.70
C ALA A 472 -9.31 -17.95 10.46
N ALA A 473 -8.35 -18.00 11.39
CA ALA A 473 -7.20 -18.89 11.29
C ALA A 473 -7.60 -20.37 11.43
N GLU A 474 -8.55 -20.68 12.29
CA GLU A 474 -9.11 -22.04 12.43
C GLU A 474 -9.86 -22.47 11.17
N LEU A 475 -10.70 -21.61 10.61
CA LEU A 475 -11.40 -21.87 9.34
C LEU A 475 -10.42 -22.08 8.18
N ALA A 476 -9.41 -21.22 8.07
CA ALA A 476 -8.38 -21.36 7.03
C ALA A 476 -7.57 -22.65 7.15
N ARG A 477 -7.34 -23.14 8.36
CA ARG A 477 -6.71 -24.47 8.60
C ARG A 477 -7.64 -25.61 8.22
N ALA A 478 -8.90 -25.58 8.64
CA ALA A 478 -9.89 -26.61 8.32
C ALA A 478 -10.08 -26.78 6.81
N GLU A 479 -10.13 -25.70 6.06
CA GLU A 479 -10.21 -25.72 4.59
C GLU A 479 -8.99 -26.38 3.94
N ARG A 480 -7.80 -26.23 4.52
CA ARG A 480 -6.58 -26.90 4.05
C ARG A 480 -6.67 -28.43 4.21
N PHE A 481 -7.21 -28.90 5.32
CA PHE A 481 -7.36 -30.35 5.57
C PHE A 481 -8.49 -30.96 4.71
N SER A 482 -9.56 -30.20 4.46
CA SER A 482 -10.66 -30.66 3.57
C SER A 482 -10.25 -30.72 2.08
N THR A 483 -9.24 -29.95 1.65
CA THR A 483 -8.69 -30.01 0.28
C THR A 483 -7.48 -30.95 0.13
N ALA A 484 -7.00 -31.52 1.25
CA ALA A 484 -5.94 -32.51 1.28
C ALA A 484 -6.60 -33.91 1.43
N ASP A 485 -6.72 -34.63 0.31
CA ASP A 485 -7.14 -35.99 0.08
C ASP A 485 -8.54 -36.47 0.56
N PRO A 486 -9.37 -36.93 -0.36
CA PRO A 486 -10.17 -38.14 -0.05
C PRO A 486 -9.19 -39.32 -0.01
N GLU A 487 -9.18 -40.08 1.09
CA GLU A 487 -8.54 -41.42 1.11
C GLU A 487 -8.87 -42.19 -0.18
N PRO A 488 -7.89 -42.88 -0.80
CA PRO A 488 -8.23 -43.80 -1.86
C PRO A 488 -9.16 -44.84 -1.26
N ALA A 489 -10.39 -44.92 -1.80
CA ALA A 489 -11.29 -45.98 -1.48
C ALA A 489 -10.53 -47.32 -1.66
N SER A 490 -10.31 -48.03 -0.57
CA SER A 490 -9.80 -49.39 -0.57
C SER A 490 -10.78 -50.27 -1.33
N LEU A 491 -10.36 -50.76 -2.50
CA LEU A 491 -10.94 -51.91 -3.15
C LEU A 491 -10.25 -53.16 -2.63
#